data_1f1a128579182c0b0300d3a78d557649
#
_entry.id   1f1a128579182c0b0300d3a78d557649
#
_cell.length_a   1.000
_cell.length_b   1.000
_cell.length_c   1.000
_cell.angle_alpha   90.00
_cell.angle_beta   90.00
_cell.angle_gamma   90.00
#
_symmetry.space_group_name_H-M   'P 1'
#
loop_
_entity.id
_entity.type
_entity.pdbx_description
1 polymer ?
#
loop_
_entity_poly.entity_id
_entity_poly.type
_entity_poly.pdbx_seq_one_letter_code
_entity_poly.pdbx_strand_id
1 'polypeptide(L)'
;MTWNNVQWKIRMVMFDCYKLLMGGVNKEVSIFCNNCIGAFVAHDFRLPFNSPTVNLMIPPADYIDYISHMAEYTNAEMREVESEKEWPVALLGGKIHIHLIHYPSVAAGSEAWHRREQRINSDRCYYVLVETDGCTYNDLKRFDNLPFKHKVALVHKRGSIINTS
;
A
#
# COMPACT_ATOMS: atom_id res chain seq x y z
N MET A 1 5.34 -5.60 -31.37
CA MET A 1 5.20 -4.57 -30.32
C MET A 1 3.73 -4.54 -29.92
N THR A 2 3.38 -5.01 -28.72
CA THR A 2 1.97 -5.13 -28.34
C THR A 2 1.39 -3.76 -27.94
N TRP A 3 0.10 -3.54 -28.21
CA TRP A 3 -0.64 -2.30 -27.87
C TRP A 3 -0.42 -1.86 -26.40
N ASN A 4 -0.38 -2.79 -25.48
CA ASN A 4 -0.12 -2.53 -24.06
C ASN A 4 1.26 -1.87 -23.83
N ASN A 5 2.28 -2.24 -24.58
CA ASN A 5 3.63 -1.64 -24.48
C ASN A 5 3.65 -0.18 -24.95
N VAL A 6 2.81 0.17 -25.91
CA VAL A 6 2.72 1.55 -26.43
C VAL A 6 2.00 2.44 -25.41
N GLN A 7 0.86 1.98 -24.88
CA GLN A 7 0.13 2.71 -23.85
C GLN A 7 0.99 2.95 -22.61
N TRP A 8 1.73 1.93 -22.17
CA TRP A 8 2.63 2.08 -21.03
C TRP A 8 3.72 3.13 -21.28
N LYS A 9 4.34 3.16 -22.47
CA LYS A 9 5.34 4.17 -22.82
C LYS A 9 4.76 5.57 -22.84
N ILE A 10 3.56 5.75 -23.43
CA ILE A 10 2.86 7.04 -23.43
C ILE A 10 2.60 7.51 -22.00
N ARG A 11 2.08 6.64 -21.14
CA ARG A 11 1.85 6.93 -19.73
C ARG A 11 3.13 7.39 -19.03
N MET A 12 4.25 6.71 -19.24
CA MET A 12 5.54 7.08 -18.62
C MET A 12 6.01 8.45 -19.09
N VAL A 13 5.89 8.77 -20.39
CA VAL A 13 6.24 10.10 -20.93
C VAL A 13 5.36 11.19 -20.32
N MET A 14 4.04 10.94 -20.19
CA MET A 14 3.13 11.89 -19.56
C MET A 14 3.52 12.16 -18.09
N PHE A 15 3.86 11.11 -17.33
CA PHE A 15 4.33 11.26 -15.95
C PHE A 15 5.66 12.00 -15.87
N ASP A 16 6.59 11.78 -16.80
CA ASP A 16 7.86 12.49 -16.83
C ASP A 16 7.66 13.99 -17.15
N CYS A 17 6.78 14.33 -18.10
CA CYS A 17 6.39 15.72 -18.37
C CYS A 17 5.72 16.37 -17.15
N TYR A 18 4.77 15.65 -16.51
CA TYR A 18 4.10 16.15 -15.30
C TYR A 18 5.11 16.42 -14.17
N LYS A 19 6.04 15.50 -13.90
CA LYS A 19 7.10 15.70 -12.90
C LYS A 19 7.96 16.93 -13.19
N LEU A 20 8.31 17.14 -14.47
CA LEU A 20 9.09 18.29 -14.87
C LEU A 20 8.32 19.60 -14.62
N LEU A 21 7.04 19.65 -14.98
CA LEU A 21 6.17 20.81 -14.76
C LEU A 21 5.95 21.12 -13.27
N MET A 22 5.92 20.09 -12.42
CA MET A 22 5.74 20.23 -10.97
C MET A 22 7.05 20.48 -10.20
N GLY A 23 8.16 20.77 -10.89
CA GLY A 23 9.45 21.02 -10.24
C GLY A 23 10.18 19.79 -9.74
N GLY A 24 9.80 18.61 -10.23
CA GLY A 24 10.36 17.32 -9.83
C GLY A 24 9.55 16.61 -8.75
N VAL A 25 9.96 15.39 -8.41
CA VAL A 25 9.36 14.58 -7.34
C VAL A 25 10.44 14.26 -6.33
N ASN A 26 10.14 14.53 -5.05
CA ASN A 26 11.04 14.13 -3.99
C ASN A 26 11.10 12.59 -3.91
N LYS A 27 12.31 12.03 -4.02
CA LYS A 27 12.54 10.58 -4.00
C LYS A 27 12.61 9.99 -2.59
N GLU A 28 12.66 10.81 -1.57
CA GLU A 28 12.77 10.40 -0.18
C GLU A 28 11.39 10.25 0.49
N VAL A 29 10.41 9.76 -0.25
CA VAL A 29 9.06 9.52 0.28
C VAL A 29 8.84 8.05 0.60
N SER A 30 8.02 7.78 1.61
CA SER A 30 7.54 6.45 1.96
C SER A 30 6.04 6.36 1.69
N ILE A 31 5.63 5.48 0.77
CA ILE A 31 4.23 5.30 0.40
C ILE A 31 3.74 4.00 1.02
N PHE A 32 2.86 4.11 2.01
CA PHE A 32 2.16 2.99 2.62
C PHE A 32 0.83 2.76 1.91
N CYS A 33 0.54 1.53 1.54
CA CYS A 33 -0.73 1.17 0.93
C CYS A 33 -1.13 -0.24 1.37
N ASN A 34 -2.42 -0.47 1.55
CA ASN A 34 -2.94 -1.79 1.93
C ASN A 34 -2.94 -2.81 0.77
N ASN A 35 -2.57 -2.39 -0.44
CA ASN A 35 -2.45 -3.25 -1.62
C ASN A 35 -1.36 -2.76 -2.60
N CYS A 36 -1.27 -3.39 -3.79
CA CYS A 36 -0.24 -3.12 -4.78
C CYS A 36 -0.34 -1.74 -5.45
N ILE A 37 -1.39 -0.96 -5.26
CA ILE A 37 -1.52 0.38 -5.89
C ILE A 37 -0.37 1.28 -5.46
N GLY A 38 0.06 1.21 -4.19
CA GLY A 38 1.22 1.97 -3.73
C GLY A 38 2.50 1.66 -4.49
N ALA A 39 2.71 0.40 -4.88
CA ALA A 39 3.84 -0.02 -5.70
C ALA A 39 3.74 0.52 -7.13
N PHE A 40 2.54 0.53 -7.74
CA PHE A 40 2.33 1.12 -9.06
C PHE A 40 2.60 2.63 -9.06
N VAL A 41 2.12 3.35 -8.05
CA VAL A 41 2.41 4.78 -7.89
C VAL A 41 3.92 5.02 -7.77
N ALA A 42 4.60 4.29 -6.91
CA ALA A 42 6.05 4.43 -6.75
C ALA A 42 6.79 4.13 -8.07
N HIS A 43 6.40 3.08 -8.80
CA HIS A 43 6.98 2.73 -10.09
C HIS A 43 6.77 3.83 -11.14
N ASP A 44 5.55 4.36 -11.29
CA ASP A 44 5.23 5.39 -12.29
C ASP A 44 5.98 6.70 -12.03
N PHE A 45 6.19 7.03 -10.77
CA PHE A 45 7.00 8.19 -10.38
C PHE A 45 8.50 7.89 -10.25
N ARG A 46 8.94 6.67 -10.55
CA ARG A 46 10.34 6.21 -10.41
C ARG A 46 10.91 6.47 -9.02
N LEU A 47 10.08 6.24 -8.00
CA LEU A 47 10.45 6.33 -6.61
C LEU A 47 11.05 5.01 -6.12
N PRO A 48 12.00 5.05 -5.20
CA PRO A 48 12.44 3.85 -4.51
C PRO A 48 11.30 3.27 -3.64
N PHE A 49 11.31 1.97 -3.42
CA PHE A 49 10.37 1.31 -2.53
C PHE A 49 10.83 1.48 -1.07
N ASN A 50 10.42 2.57 -0.45
CA ASN A 50 10.77 2.97 0.92
C ASN A 50 9.66 2.65 1.94
N SER A 51 8.87 1.64 1.66
CA SER A 51 7.82 1.16 2.55
C SER A 51 7.78 -0.35 2.53
N PRO A 52 7.57 -1.03 3.67
CA PRO A 52 7.44 -2.48 3.73
C PRO A 52 6.18 -3.00 3.03
N THR A 53 5.12 -2.17 2.88
CA THR A 53 3.83 -2.57 2.32
C THR A 53 3.79 -2.67 0.78
N VAL A 54 4.93 -2.95 0.15
CA VAL A 54 5.07 -3.05 -1.31
C VAL A 54 4.89 -4.49 -1.78
N ASN A 55 4.07 -4.69 -2.83
CA ASN A 55 3.83 -5.98 -3.47
C ASN A 55 3.18 -7.02 -2.55
N LEU A 56 2.28 -6.59 -1.71
CA LEU A 56 1.53 -7.44 -0.80
C LEU A 56 0.12 -6.84 -0.58
N MET A 57 -0.71 -7.54 0.15
CA MET A 57 -2.02 -7.05 0.55
C MET A 57 -2.19 -7.22 2.06
N ILE A 58 -2.76 -6.19 2.69
CA ILE A 58 -3.12 -6.19 4.11
C ILE A 58 -4.63 -5.89 4.18
N PRO A 59 -5.44 -6.69 4.89
CA PRO A 59 -6.84 -6.38 5.10
C PRO A 59 -7.01 -4.96 5.66
N PRO A 60 -8.05 -4.21 5.25
CA PRO A 60 -8.22 -2.80 5.64
C PRO A 60 -8.12 -2.53 7.14
N ALA A 61 -8.77 -3.35 7.98
CA ALA A 61 -8.72 -3.21 9.43
C ALA A 61 -7.29 -3.39 9.97
N ASP A 62 -6.60 -4.45 9.53
CA ASP A 62 -5.23 -4.77 9.93
C ASP A 62 -4.25 -3.69 9.44
N TYR A 63 -4.47 -3.15 8.23
CA TYR A 63 -3.66 -2.05 7.70
C TYR A 63 -3.78 -0.79 8.56
N ILE A 64 -4.99 -0.43 8.97
CA ILE A 64 -5.22 0.72 9.84
C ILE A 64 -4.55 0.50 11.21
N ASP A 65 -4.66 -0.69 11.77
CA ASP A 65 -3.98 -1.04 13.02
C ASP A 65 -2.45 -0.97 12.87
N TYR A 66 -1.89 -1.52 11.79
CA TYR A 66 -0.47 -1.44 11.50
C TYR A 66 0.04 0.00 11.42
N ILE A 67 -0.56 0.84 10.56
CA ILE A 67 -0.08 2.22 10.39
C ILE A 67 -0.30 3.09 11.62
N SER A 68 -1.27 2.76 12.45
CA SER A 68 -1.52 3.46 13.73
C SER A 68 -0.47 3.15 14.80
N HIS A 69 0.17 1.98 14.70
CA HIS A 69 1.07 1.46 15.74
C HIS A 69 2.39 0.95 15.15
N MET A 70 2.89 1.55 14.07
CA MET A 70 4.08 1.06 13.33
C MET A 70 5.28 0.80 14.22
N ALA A 71 5.47 1.59 15.28
CA ALA A 71 6.58 1.40 16.21
C ALA A 71 6.53 0.04 16.94
N GLU A 72 5.33 -0.50 17.21
CA GLU A 72 5.14 -1.79 17.86
C GLU A 72 5.53 -2.96 16.95
N TYR A 73 5.49 -2.75 15.64
CA TYR A 73 5.78 -3.75 14.61
C TYR A 73 7.19 -3.64 14.04
N THR A 74 8.00 -2.68 14.51
CA THR A 74 9.39 -2.55 14.08
C THR A 74 10.18 -3.81 14.44
N ASN A 75 10.78 -4.44 13.44
CA ASN A 75 11.45 -5.74 13.53
C ASN A 75 10.57 -6.89 14.05
N ALA A 76 9.24 -6.76 13.99
CA ALA A 76 8.34 -7.81 14.42
C ALA A 76 8.47 -9.05 13.53
N GLU A 77 8.39 -10.22 14.15
CA GLU A 77 8.46 -11.50 13.45
C GLU A 77 7.24 -11.68 12.55
N MET A 78 7.47 -12.21 11.34
CA MET A 78 6.44 -12.74 10.46
C MET A 78 6.36 -14.26 10.62
N ARG A 79 5.23 -14.76 11.08
CA ARG A 79 4.95 -16.19 11.20
C ARG A 79 3.98 -16.63 10.12
N GLU A 80 4.33 -17.68 9.41
CA GLU A 80 3.43 -18.29 8.44
C GLU A 80 2.19 -18.85 9.14
N VAL A 81 1.03 -18.65 8.51
CA VAL A 81 -0.23 -19.20 8.97
C VAL A 81 -0.85 -20.05 7.87
N GLU A 82 -1.52 -21.13 8.27
CA GLU A 82 -2.26 -21.97 7.35
C GLU A 82 -3.38 -21.17 6.69
N SER A 83 -3.48 -21.27 5.37
CA SER A 83 -4.43 -20.51 4.57
C SER A 83 -4.82 -21.29 3.32
N GLU A 84 -6.08 -21.19 2.91
CA GLU A 84 -6.60 -21.72 1.63
C GLU A 84 -6.21 -20.87 0.41
N LYS A 85 -5.43 -19.80 0.61
CA LYS A 85 -5.00 -18.91 -0.47
C LYS A 85 -3.88 -19.54 -1.31
N GLU A 86 -3.84 -19.21 -2.59
CA GLU A 86 -2.78 -19.63 -3.51
C GLU A 86 -1.41 -19.01 -3.21
N TRP A 87 -1.37 -18.03 -2.31
CA TRP A 87 -0.15 -17.30 -1.90
C TRP A 87 0.09 -17.45 -0.40
N PRO A 88 1.35 -17.28 0.04
CA PRO A 88 1.68 -17.32 1.45
C PRO A 88 0.96 -16.23 2.25
N VAL A 89 0.49 -16.58 3.44
CA VAL A 89 -0.08 -15.64 4.41
C VAL A 89 0.72 -15.69 5.69
N ALA A 90 1.00 -14.55 6.27
CA ALA A 90 1.72 -14.44 7.53
C ALA A 90 1.01 -13.53 8.54
N LEU A 91 1.29 -13.73 9.81
CA LEU A 91 0.98 -12.80 10.89
C LEU A 91 2.24 -12.04 11.29
N LEU A 92 2.21 -10.74 11.16
CA LEU A 92 3.23 -9.82 11.68
C LEU A 92 2.91 -9.50 13.14
N GLY A 93 3.88 -9.76 14.02
CA GLY A 93 3.71 -9.53 15.46
C GLY A 93 2.53 -10.30 16.07
N GLY A 94 2.09 -11.40 15.43
CA GLY A 94 0.97 -12.23 15.89
C GLY A 94 -0.42 -11.59 15.72
N LYS A 95 -0.53 -10.46 15.01
CA LYS A 95 -1.80 -9.71 14.89
C LYS A 95 -2.18 -9.34 13.45
N ILE A 96 -1.24 -8.80 12.68
CA ILE A 96 -1.51 -8.22 11.37
C ILE A 96 -1.37 -9.27 10.28
N HIS A 97 -2.44 -9.57 9.56
CA HIS A 97 -2.41 -10.48 8.42
C HIS A 97 -1.73 -9.82 7.23
N ILE A 98 -0.69 -10.47 6.71
CA ILE A 98 0.03 -10.06 5.51
C ILE A 98 -0.15 -11.10 4.43
N HIS A 99 -0.83 -10.76 3.35
CA HIS A 99 -0.97 -11.60 2.17
C HIS A 99 0.18 -11.32 1.21
N LEU A 100 1.09 -12.26 1.07
CA LEU A 100 2.33 -12.14 0.30
C LEU A 100 2.12 -12.53 -1.17
N ILE A 101 1.17 -11.88 -1.84
CA ILE A 101 0.65 -12.23 -3.17
C ILE A 101 1.69 -12.22 -4.30
N HIS A 102 2.84 -11.58 -4.10
CA HIS A 102 3.93 -11.53 -5.07
C HIS A 102 5.25 -12.10 -4.52
N TYR A 103 5.18 -12.88 -3.45
CA TYR A 103 6.35 -13.53 -2.85
C TYR A 103 6.20 -15.04 -2.89
N PRO A 104 7.29 -15.78 -3.13
CA PRO A 104 7.22 -17.24 -3.19
C PRO A 104 7.10 -17.91 -1.82
N SER A 105 7.41 -17.20 -0.74
CA SER A 105 7.37 -17.72 0.64
C SER A 105 7.28 -16.60 1.67
N VAL A 106 6.91 -16.94 2.90
CA VAL A 106 6.93 -16.00 4.03
C VAL A 106 8.35 -15.51 4.32
N ALA A 107 9.35 -16.38 4.21
CA ALA A 107 10.75 -15.98 4.40
C ALA A 107 11.19 -14.88 3.43
N ALA A 108 10.88 -15.01 2.14
CA ALA A 108 11.20 -14.00 1.13
C ALA A 108 10.43 -12.69 1.36
N GLY A 109 9.16 -12.78 1.76
CA GLY A 109 8.34 -11.62 2.11
C GLY A 109 8.86 -10.87 3.33
N SER A 110 9.24 -11.61 4.37
CA SER A 110 9.82 -11.07 5.62
C SER A 110 11.15 -10.37 5.37
N GLU A 111 12.05 -10.98 4.61
CA GLU A 111 13.32 -10.34 4.23
C GLU A 111 13.09 -9.02 3.48
N ALA A 112 12.18 -9.01 2.51
CA ALA A 112 11.84 -7.81 1.76
C ALA A 112 11.18 -6.74 2.63
N TRP A 113 10.33 -7.14 3.59
CA TRP A 113 9.69 -6.26 4.56
C TRP A 113 10.74 -5.56 5.42
N HIS A 114 11.58 -6.29 6.14
CA HIS A 114 12.58 -5.71 7.04
C HIS A 114 13.62 -4.86 6.30
N ARG A 115 14.04 -5.27 5.11
CA ARG A 115 14.95 -4.45 4.29
C ARG A 115 14.33 -3.11 3.89
N ARG A 116 13.02 -3.05 3.63
CA ARG A 116 12.32 -1.79 3.28
C ARG A 116 11.93 -0.98 4.49
N GLU A 117 11.64 -1.61 5.60
CA GLU A 117 11.36 -0.97 6.89
C GLU A 117 12.49 -0.01 7.28
N GLN A 118 13.74 -0.41 7.07
CA GLN A 118 14.94 0.41 7.33
C GLN A 118 15.06 1.64 6.41
N ARG A 119 14.24 1.74 5.37
CA ARG A 119 14.26 2.86 4.42
C ARG A 119 13.11 3.84 4.64
N ILE A 120 12.28 3.60 5.63
CA ILE A 120 11.15 4.49 5.94
C ILE A 120 11.70 5.88 6.28
N ASN A 121 11.20 6.88 5.55
CA ASN A 121 11.40 8.28 5.91
C ASN A 121 10.17 8.77 6.69
N SER A 122 10.28 8.83 8.01
CA SER A 122 9.19 9.20 8.90
C SER A 122 8.64 10.62 8.67
N ASP A 123 9.46 11.52 8.15
CA ASP A 123 9.06 12.90 7.89
C ASP A 123 8.22 13.06 6.63
N ARG A 124 8.20 12.02 5.77
CA ARG A 124 7.58 12.08 4.44
C ARG A 124 6.81 10.82 4.10
N CYS A 125 5.90 10.45 5.00
CA CYS A 125 5.01 9.32 4.80
C CYS A 125 3.69 9.74 4.13
N TYR A 126 3.26 8.94 3.17
CA TYR A 126 1.97 9.02 2.51
C TYR A 126 1.21 7.73 2.73
N TYR A 127 -0.04 7.84 3.18
CA TYR A 127 -0.87 6.70 3.54
C TYR A 127 -2.04 6.58 2.57
N VAL A 128 -2.17 5.45 1.93
CA VAL A 128 -3.23 5.15 0.96
C VAL A 128 -4.03 3.96 1.46
N LEU A 129 -5.32 4.16 1.66
CA LEU A 129 -6.26 3.08 1.89
C LEU A 129 -7.07 2.85 0.63
N VAL A 130 -7.05 1.65 0.10
CA VAL A 130 -7.91 1.24 -1.03
C VAL A 130 -9.04 0.39 -0.48
N GLU A 131 -10.29 0.78 -0.79
CA GLU A 131 -11.47 -0.03 -0.46
C GLU A 131 -11.38 -1.35 -1.23
N THR A 132 -11.13 -2.43 -0.51
CA THR A 132 -11.08 -3.81 -0.98
C THR A 132 -12.14 -4.63 -0.26
N ASP A 133 -12.30 -5.90 -0.64
CA ASP A 133 -13.22 -6.81 0.03
C ASP A 133 -12.97 -6.84 1.54
N GLY A 134 -14.04 -6.77 2.32
CA GLY A 134 -13.99 -6.69 3.77
C GLY A 134 -13.80 -5.28 4.35
N CYS A 135 -13.58 -4.25 3.51
CA CYS A 135 -13.53 -2.86 4.00
C CYS A 135 -14.92 -2.38 4.45
N THR A 136 -15.02 -1.96 5.69
CA THR A 136 -16.26 -1.44 6.26
C THR A 136 -16.27 0.09 6.26
N TYR A 137 -17.47 0.68 6.40
CA TYR A 137 -17.59 2.13 6.62
C TYR A 137 -16.85 2.58 7.90
N ASN A 138 -16.83 1.73 8.93
CA ASN A 138 -16.10 2.02 10.15
C ASN A 138 -14.58 2.08 9.91
N ASP A 139 -14.04 1.23 9.05
CA ASP A 139 -12.62 1.28 8.69
C ASP A 139 -12.27 2.58 7.95
N LEU A 140 -13.12 3.02 7.01
CA LEU A 140 -12.94 4.31 6.36
C LEU A 140 -12.95 5.46 7.36
N LYS A 141 -13.87 5.44 8.33
CA LYS A 141 -13.96 6.45 9.38
C LYS A 141 -12.76 6.40 10.33
N ARG A 142 -12.29 5.21 10.72
CA ARG A 142 -11.07 5.04 11.53
C ARG A 142 -9.86 5.62 10.79
N PHE A 143 -9.71 5.30 9.51
CA PHE A 143 -8.62 5.83 8.69
C PHE A 143 -8.69 7.36 8.57
N ASP A 144 -9.87 7.92 8.35
CA ASP A 144 -10.06 9.36 8.25
C ASP A 144 -9.70 10.11 9.54
N ASN A 145 -9.92 9.48 10.70
CA ASN A 145 -9.58 10.05 12.01
C ASN A 145 -8.09 9.95 12.36
N LEU A 146 -7.25 9.26 11.58
CA LEU A 146 -5.83 9.18 11.88
C LEU A 146 -5.15 10.55 11.72
N PRO A 147 -4.21 10.90 12.61
CA PRO A 147 -3.55 12.22 12.62
C PRO A 147 -2.47 12.39 11.55
N PHE A 148 -2.62 11.71 10.39
CA PHE A 148 -1.65 11.78 9.32
C PHE A 148 -1.91 12.95 8.39
N LYS A 149 -0.86 13.72 8.09
CA LYS A 149 -0.92 14.89 7.21
C LYS A 149 -1.23 14.51 5.75
N HIS A 150 -0.67 13.41 5.29
CA HIS A 150 -0.80 12.96 3.90
C HIS A 150 -1.46 11.58 3.86
N LYS A 151 -2.77 11.57 3.76
CA LYS A 151 -3.56 10.35 3.64
C LYS A 151 -4.64 10.49 2.58
N VAL A 152 -4.98 9.41 1.92
CA VAL A 152 -6.06 9.33 0.92
C VAL A 152 -6.72 7.97 0.97
N ALA A 153 -8.05 7.95 0.94
CA ALA A 153 -8.84 6.74 0.76
C ALA A 153 -9.37 6.70 -0.69
N LEU A 154 -9.09 5.61 -1.39
CA LEU A 154 -9.66 5.32 -2.71
C LEU A 154 -10.86 4.41 -2.51
N VAL A 155 -12.05 4.95 -2.72
CA VAL A 155 -13.32 4.26 -2.48
C VAL A 155 -14.11 4.08 -3.78
N HIS A 156 -14.91 3.03 -3.86
CA HIS A 156 -15.82 2.83 -4.97
C HIS A 156 -16.92 3.89 -4.94
N LYS A 157 -17.27 4.42 -6.10
CA LYS A 157 -18.41 5.32 -6.24
C LYS A 157 -19.69 4.56 -5.90
N ARG A 158 -20.21 4.75 -4.69
CA ARG A 158 -21.54 4.27 -4.32
C ARG A 158 -22.54 5.12 -5.09
N GLY A 159 -23.37 4.50 -5.93
CA GLY A 159 -24.46 5.21 -6.60
C GLY A 159 -25.30 5.90 -5.53
N SER A 160 -25.57 7.19 -5.70
CA SER A 160 -26.57 7.89 -4.90
C SER A 160 -27.89 7.14 -5.11
N ILE A 161 -28.39 6.47 -4.07
CA ILE A 161 -29.78 6.01 -4.04
C ILE A 161 -30.59 7.29 -3.98
N ILE A 162 -31.10 7.73 -5.15
CA ILE A 162 -32.11 8.78 -5.17
C ILE A 162 -33.36 8.10 -4.64
N ASN A 163 -33.64 8.29 -3.35
CA ASN A 163 -34.97 8.03 -2.80
C ASN A 163 -35.92 9.07 -3.41
N THR A 164 -36.57 8.71 -4.51
CA THR A 164 -37.80 9.39 -4.94
C THR A 164 -38.90 8.87 -4.05
N SER A 165 -39.19 9.57 -2.99
CA SER A 165 -40.47 9.53 -2.27
C SER A 165 -41.47 10.42 -2.99
#